data_77cd89b020e053b0e220bb9c3e76b699
#
_entry.id   77cd89b020e053b0e220bb9c3e76b699
#
_cell.length_a   1.000
_cell.length_b   1.000
_cell.length_c   1.000
_cell.angle_alpha   90.00
_cell.angle_beta   90.00
_cell.angle_gamma   90.00
#
_symmetry.space_group_name_H-M   'P 1'
#
loop_
_entity.id
_entity.type
_entity.pdbx_description
1 polymer ?
#
loop_
_entity_poly.entity_id
_entity_poly.type
_entity_poly.pdbx_seq_one_letter_code
_entity_poly.pdbx_strand_id
1 'polypeptide(L)'
;MPHNILVADDDPHIREIICFALEKAGMKTAAVADGAAALQAVERRAPDLIVLDIGMPEMDRLEVCRRLRQRSDVPVLFLSARDEEIDRILGLEMGGDDYVTKPFSPRELVARVNVILRRARPAVVEEDADDRQFAHGKLVLVPASHAATFEGKPLTLTAIEFAILKGFLGRPQHVLGRDAVMANAYQSNIHVSERTVDSHIRNIRAKLAAVGCSDAIATVHGVGFRLGRCGG
;
A
#
# COMPACT_ATOMS: atom_id res chain seq x y z
N MET A 1 -7.14 7.74 -18.63
CA MET A 1 -7.10 9.13 -18.12
C MET A 1 -5.82 9.29 -17.30
N PRO A 2 -5.17 10.46 -17.23
CA PRO A 2 -4.01 10.68 -16.40
C PRO A 2 -4.35 10.52 -14.91
N HIS A 3 -3.46 9.93 -14.13
CA HIS A 3 -3.62 9.78 -12.70
C HIS A 3 -3.46 11.11 -11.98
N ASN A 4 -4.25 11.33 -10.94
CA ASN A 4 -4.18 12.52 -10.08
C ASN A 4 -3.41 12.17 -8.81
N ILE A 5 -2.27 12.81 -8.60
CA ILE A 5 -1.40 12.58 -7.45
C ILE A 5 -1.46 13.79 -6.52
N LEU A 6 -1.75 13.57 -5.26
CA LEU A 6 -1.62 14.59 -4.22
C LEU A 6 -0.22 14.54 -3.63
N VAL A 7 0.48 15.67 -3.60
CA VAL A 7 1.82 15.82 -3.01
C VAL A 7 1.71 16.71 -1.78
N ALA A 8 2.05 16.17 -0.61
CA ALA A 8 2.05 16.86 0.67
C ALA A 8 3.47 16.84 1.26
N ASP A 9 4.10 17.99 1.33
CA ASP A 9 5.45 18.21 1.89
C ASP A 9 5.53 19.68 2.30
N ASP A 10 6.17 20.04 3.40
CA ASP A 10 6.28 21.43 3.86
C ASP A 10 7.33 22.22 3.08
N ASP A 11 8.33 21.55 2.49
CA ASP A 11 9.36 22.18 1.67
C ASP A 11 8.84 22.48 0.24
N PRO A 12 8.72 23.74 -0.18
CA PRO A 12 8.25 24.12 -1.51
C PRO A 12 9.13 23.59 -2.65
N HIS A 13 10.45 23.48 -2.42
CA HIS A 13 11.39 22.98 -3.45
C HIS A 13 11.21 21.48 -3.66
N ILE A 14 10.99 20.72 -2.58
CA ILE A 14 10.72 19.29 -2.67
C ILE A 14 9.41 19.06 -3.39
N ARG A 15 8.35 19.81 -3.05
CA ARG A 15 7.06 19.74 -3.77
C ARG A 15 7.23 20.00 -5.28
N GLU A 16 7.99 21.06 -5.64
CA GLU A 16 8.22 21.41 -7.05
C GLU A 16 8.94 20.30 -7.81
N ILE A 17 10.01 19.73 -7.23
CA ILE A 17 10.76 18.61 -7.83
C ILE A 17 9.86 17.39 -8.05
N ILE A 18 9.04 17.04 -7.07
CA ILE A 18 8.14 15.89 -7.14
C ILE A 18 7.07 16.13 -8.20
N CYS A 19 6.39 17.28 -8.16
CA CYS A 19 5.35 17.62 -9.13
C CYS A 19 5.90 17.60 -10.55
N PHE A 20 7.04 18.25 -10.79
CA PHE A 20 7.69 18.24 -12.10
C PHE A 20 8.00 16.83 -12.61
N ALA A 21 8.53 15.95 -11.73
CA ALA A 21 8.87 14.58 -12.11
C ALA A 21 7.61 13.75 -12.47
N LEU A 22 6.55 13.89 -11.70
CA LEU A 22 5.29 13.18 -11.91
C LEU A 22 4.56 13.69 -13.16
N GLU A 23 4.53 14.99 -13.38
CA GLU A 23 3.92 15.62 -14.57
C GLU A 23 4.66 15.23 -15.85
N LYS A 24 5.99 15.20 -15.81
CA LYS A 24 6.81 14.69 -16.92
C LYS A 24 6.55 13.21 -17.22
N ALA A 25 6.09 12.46 -16.25
CA ALA A 25 5.65 11.07 -16.41
C ALA A 25 4.18 10.94 -16.84
N GLY A 26 3.48 12.04 -17.16
CA GLY A 26 2.11 12.07 -17.68
C GLY A 26 1.02 12.04 -16.61
N MET A 27 1.35 12.28 -15.35
CA MET A 27 0.41 12.37 -14.24
C MET A 27 -0.05 13.82 -14.03
N LYS A 28 -1.17 14.03 -13.33
CA LYS A 28 -1.59 15.34 -12.84
C LYS A 28 -1.27 15.45 -11.38
N THR A 29 -0.79 16.61 -10.94
CA THR A 29 -0.42 16.83 -9.55
C THR A 29 -1.29 17.91 -8.91
N ALA A 30 -1.52 17.76 -7.61
CA ALA A 30 -1.99 18.81 -6.71
C ALA A 30 -1.02 18.84 -5.52
N ALA A 31 -0.61 20.03 -5.07
CA ALA A 31 0.37 20.18 -4.02
C ALA A 31 -0.22 20.93 -2.82
N VAL A 32 0.13 20.47 -1.60
CA VAL A 32 -0.26 21.10 -0.33
C VAL A 32 0.95 21.13 0.60
N ALA A 33 0.94 22.04 1.56
CA ALA A 33 2.10 22.28 2.41
C ALA A 33 2.04 21.61 3.79
N ASP A 34 0.87 21.02 4.15
CA ASP A 34 0.65 20.45 5.47
C ASP A 34 -0.35 19.29 5.44
N GLY A 35 -0.40 18.55 6.54
CA GLY A 35 -1.28 17.39 6.68
C GLY A 35 -2.76 17.71 6.74
N ALA A 36 -3.15 18.88 7.29
CA ALA A 36 -4.54 19.29 7.36
C ALA A 36 -5.08 19.63 5.97
N ALA A 37 -4.29 20.34 5.17
CA ALA A 37 -4.59 20.62 3.77
C ALA A 37 -4.66 19.33 2.94
N ALA A 38 -3.80 18.34 3.24
CA ALA A 38 -3.85 17.04 2.59
C ALA A 38 -5.18 16.31 2.86
N LEU A 39 -5.62 16.23 4.11
CA LEU A 39 -6.91 15.64 4.48
C LEU A 39 -8.08 16.35 3.79
N GLN A 40 -8.10 17.67 3.79
CA GLN A 40 -9.15 18.46 3.11
C GLN A 40 -9.14 18.22 1.59
N ALA A 41 -7.96 18.12 0.97
CA ALA A 41 -7.85 17.87 -0.46
C ALA A 41 -8.45 16.50 -0.82
N VAL A 42 -8.17 15.46 -0.02
CA VAL A 42 -8.75 14.11 -0.20
C VAL A 42 -10.26 14.11 -0.03
N GLU A 43 -10.80 14.85 0.94
CA GLU A 43 -12.27 14.97 1.14
C GLU A 43 -12.96 15.65 -0.03
N ARG A 44 -12.33 16.66 -0.64
CA ARG A 44 -12.90 17.37 -1.80
C ARG A 44 -12.88 16.51 -3.05
N ARG A 45 -11.79 15.83 -3.28
CA ARG A 45 -11.60 14.95 -4.44
C ARG A 45 -10.53 13.91 -4.13
N ALA A 46 -10.93 12.65 -4.04
CA ALA A 46 -10.00 11.57 -3.80
C ALA A 46 -8.94 11.50 -4.94
N PRO A 47 -7.64 11.60 -4.63
CA PRO A 47 -6.57 11.37 -5.60
C PRO A 47 -6.42 9.86 -5.86
N ASP A 48 -5.68 9.50 -6.92
CA ASP A 48 -5.33 8.11 -7.21
C ASP A 48 -4.18 7.61 -6.31
N LEU A 49 -3.35 8.53 -5.77
CA LEU A 49 -2.27 8.26 -4.83
C LEU A 49 -1.87 9.55 -4.10
N ILE A 50 -1.39 9.39 -2.87
CA ILE A 50 -0.82 10.48 -2.08
C ILE A 50 0.68 10.23 -1.89
N VAL A 51 1.50 11.23 -2.19
CA VAL A 51 2.90 11.32 -1.73
C VAL A 51 2.91 12.20 -0.50
N LEU A 52 3.27 11.64 0.65
CA LEU A 52 3.13 12.29 1.96
C LEU A 52 4.48 12.33 2.69
N ASP A 53 4.99 13.53 2.97
CA ASP A 53 6.13 13.69 3.85
C ASP A 53 5.77 13.40 5.30
N ILE A 54 6.60 12.60 5.97
CA ILE A 54 6.44 12.29 7.39
C ILE A 54 7.10 13.37 8.28
N GLY A 55 7.96 14.21 7.74
CA GLY A 55 8.69 15.26 8.47
C GLY A 55 7.91 16.57 8.69
N MET A 56 6.67 16.70 8.18
CA MET A 56 5.90 17.94 8.25
C MET A 56 5.58 18.35 9.69
N PRO A 57 5.80 19.63 10.05
CA PRO A 57 5.40 20.19 11.34
C PRO A 57 3.87 20.30 11.47
N GLU A 58 3.38 20.60 12.67
CA GLU A 58 1.99 20.98 13.02
C GLU A 58 0.97 19.86 13.18
N MET A 59 1.08 18.71 12.52
CA MET A 59 0.16 17.60 12.79
C MET A 59 0.97 16.31 13.00
N ASP A 60 0.65 15.57 14.05
CA ASP A 60 1.20 14.23 14.23
C ASP A 60 0.92 13.40 12.98
N ARG A 61 1.99 13.02 12.29
CA ARG A 61 2.00 12.19 11.08
C ARG A 61 1.14 10.93 11.21
N LEU A 62 1.12 10.34 12.41
CA LEU A 62 0.29 9.17 12.71
C LEU A 62 -1.19 9.54 12.68
N GLU A 63 -1.54 10.73 13.11
CA GLU A 63 -2.90 11.24 13.11
C GLU A 63 -3.40 11.50 11.68
N VAL A 64 -2.56 12.05 10.78
CA VAL A 64 -2.91 12.22 9.35
C VAL A 64 -3.23 10.86 8.73
N CYS A 65 -2.34 9.88 8.91
CA CYS A 65 -2.55 8.53 8.36
C CYS A 65 -3.78 7.85 8.96
N ARG A 66 -3.97 7.94 10.27
CA ARG A 66 -5.12 7.36 10.97
C ARG A 66 -6.43 7.94 10.44
N ARG A 67 -6.54 9.27 10.32
CA ARG A 67 -7.73 9.93 9.77
C ARG A 67 -7.97 9.57 8.32
N LEU A 68 -6.90 9.53 7.53
CA LEU A 68 -6.97 9.12 6.15
C LEU A 68 -7.55 7.70 6.02
N ARG A 69 -7.02 6.74 6.77
CA ARG A 69 -7.46 5.33 6.73
C ARG A 69 -8.85 5.06 7.31
N GLN A 70 -9.38 5.96 8.14
CA GLN A 70 -10.77 5.87 8.59
C GLN A 70 -11.77 6.17 7.47
N ARG A 71 -11.35 6.86 6.40
CA ARG A 71 -12.25 7.40 5.37
C ARG A 71 -11.86 7.03 3.94
N SER A 72 -10.64 6.56 3.73
CA SER A 72 -10.10 6.35 2.39
C SER A 72 -9.04 5.26 2.35
N ASP A 73 -9.10 4.43 1.30
CA ASP A 73 -8.10 3.42 0.96
C ASP A 73 -7.12 3.91 -0.12
N VAL A 74 -7.11 5.22 -0.39
CA VAL A 74 -6.18 5.84 -1.34
C VAL A 74 -4.74 5.43 -0.99
N PRO A 75 -3.97 4.90 -1.94
CA PRO A 75 -2.59 4.53 -1.72
C PRO A 75 -1.73 5.70 -1.23
N VAL A 76 -0.84 5.42 -0.28
CA VAL A 76 0.08 6.42 0.29
C VAL A 76 1.53 5.97 0.12
N LEU A 77 2.31 6.80 -0.57
CA LEU A 77 3.77 6.72 -0.62
C LEU A 77 4.36 7.73 0.36
N PHE A 78 5.06 7.25 1.37
CA PHE A 78 5.72 8.12 2.34
C PHE A 78 7.06 8.64 1.87
N LEU A 79 7.35 9.90 2.22
CA LEU A 79 8.70 10.46 2.19
C LEU A 79 9.24 10.52 3.61
N SER A 80 10.47 10.06 3.85
CA SER A 80 11.09 9.97 5.18
C SER A 80 12.53 10.44 5.15
N ALA A 81 13.02 11.10 6.19
CA ALA A 81 14.43 11.37 6.36
C ALA A 81 15.21 10.06 6.63
N ARG A 82 16.51 10.06 6.29
CA ARG A 82 17.37 8.86 6.30
C ARG A 82 17.53 8.22 7.69
N ASP A 83 17.42 9.02 8.74
CA ASP A 83 17.77 8.63 10.11
C ASP A 83 16.57 8.18 10.94
N GLU A 84 15.35 8.23 10.39
CA GLU A 84 14.12 7.92 11.10
C GLU A 84 13.60 6.52 10.72
N GLU A 85 14.37 5.48 11.07
CA GLU A 85 13.94 4.08 10.85
C GLU A 85 12.60 3.78 11.55
N ILE A 86 12.37 4.40 12.69
CA ILE A 86 11.13 4.29 13.46
C ILE A 86 9.95 4.84 12.68
N ASP A 87 10.11 5.96 11.98
CA ASP A 87 9.04 6.60 11.22
C ASP A 87 8.61 5.80 9.99
N ARG A 88 9.57 5.13 9.34
CA ARG A 88 9.27 4.22 8.21
C ARG A 88 8.44 3.02 8.67
N ILE A 89 8.77 2.46 9.82
CA ILE A 89 8.02 1.34 10.40
C ILE A 89 6.62 1.80 10.78
N LEU A 90 6.50 2.93 11.48
CA LEU A 90 5.22 3.49 11.91
C LEU A 90 4.32 3.84 10.71
N GLY A 91 4.87 4.48 9.67
CA GLY A 91 4.10 4.82 8.47
C GLY A 91 3.49 3.60 7.78
N LEU A 92 4.28 2.53 7.64
CA LEU A 92 3.79 1.27 7.06
C LEU A 92 2.82 0.53 7.99
N GLU A 93 3.05 0.58 9.31
CA GLU A 93 2.12 0.04 10.32
C GLU A 93 0.76 0.72 10.29
N MET A 94 0.72 2.00 9.94
CA MET A 94 -0.49 2.81 9.80
C MET A 94 -1.16 2.68 8.43
N GLY A 95 -0.70 1.75 7.58
CA GLY A 95 -1.34 1.43 6.30
C GLY A 95 -0.78 2.14 5.09
N GLY A 96 0.46 2.66 5.14
CA GLY A 96 1.19 3.12 3.95
C GLY A 96 1.50 1.98 2.99
N ASP A 97 1.56 2.27 1.70
CA ASP A 97 1.82 1.26 0.67
C ASP A 97 3.32 1.10 0.39
N ASP A 98 4.10 2.19 0.46
CA ASP A 98 5.55 2.18 0.31
C ASP A 98 6.17 3.45 0.91
N TYR A 99 7.51 3.53 0.92
CA TYR A 99 8.23 4.72 1.36
C TYR A 99 9.45 5.01 0.47
N VAL A 100 9.87 6.26 0.47
CA VAL A 100 11.09 6.76 -0.18
C VAL A 100 11.89 7.59 0.81
N THR A 101 13.19 7.31 0.94
CA THR A 101 14.05 8.06 1.86
C THR A 101 14.63 9.30 1.19
N LYS A 102 14.60 10.44 1.86
CA LYS A 102 15.31 11.67 1.47
C LYS A 102 16.82 11.54 1.80
N PRO A 103 17.75 11.93 0.89
CA PRO A 103 17.51 12.41 -0.47
C PRO A 103 17.17 11.27 -1.43
N PHE A 104 16.21 11.49 -2.33
CA PHE A 104 15.74 10.50 -3.28
C PHE A 104 16.00 10.91 -4.73
N SER A 105 16.05 9.92 -5.62
CA SER A 105 16.01 10.16 -7.05
C SER A 105 14.56 10.38 -7.52
N PRO A 106 14.26 11.48 -8.26
CA PRO A 106 12.95 11.68 -8.86
C PRO A 106 12.49 10.49 -9.74
N ARG A 107 13.42 9.81 -10.39
CA ARG A 107 13.14 8.59 -11.17
C ARG A 107 12.68 7.43 -10.29
N GLU A 108 13.29 7.26 -9.13
CA GLU A 108 12.89 6.24 -8.15
C GLU A 108 11.48 6.52 -7.64
N LEU A 109 11.18 7.74 -7.26
CA LEU A 109 9.86 8.15 -6.80
C LEU A 109 8.79 7.85 -7.86
N VAL A 110 9.00 8.26 -9.12
CA VAL A 110 8.09 7.97 -10.23
C VAL A 110 7.91 6.47 -10.44
N ALA A 111 8.98 5.68 -10.35
CA ALA A 111 8.90 4.24 -10.50
C ALA A 111 8.02 3.59 -9.40
N ARG A 112 8.16 4.01 -8.15
CA ARG A 112 7.36 3.54 -7.01
C ARG A 112 5.89 3.94 -7.14
N VAL A 113 5.63 5.20 -7.48
CA VAL A 113 4.26 5.69 -7.76
C VAL A 113 3.59 4.83 -8.85
N ASN A 114 4.27 4.58 -9.98
CA ASN A 114 3.73 3.74 -11.05
C ASN A 114 3.42 2.31 -10.58
N VAL A 115 4.27 1.73 -9.74
CA VAL A 115 4.04 0.38 -9.19
C VAL A 115 2.79 0.35 -8.32
N ILE A 116 2.61 1.32 -7.44
CA ILE A 116 1.44 1.40 -6.57
C ILE A 116 0.17 1.62 -7.39
N LEU A 117 0.17 2.57 -8.33
CA LEU A 117 -0.99 2.88 -9.18
C LEU A 117 -1.44 1.69 -10.05
N ARG A 118 -0.48 0.94 -10.59
CA ARG A 118 -0.81 -0.25 -11.39
C ARG A 118 -1.54 -1.32 -10.58
N ARG A 119 -1.30 -1.40 -9.29
CA ARG A 119 -1.96 -2.33 -8.38
C ARG A 119 -3.31 -1.85 -7.87
N ALA A 120 -3.45 -0.54 -7.71
CA ALA A 120 -4.70 0.08 -7.27
C ALA A 120 -5.78 0.06 -8.38
N ARG A 121 -5.40 -0.14 -9.64
CA ARG A 121 -6.40 -0.36 -10.70
C ARG A 121 -6.92 -1.78 -10.66
N PRO A 122 -8.24 -2.00 -10.74
CA PRO A 122 -8.78 -3.24 -11.25
C PRO A 122 -8.09 -3.51 -12.58
N ALA A 123 -7.57 -4.72 -12.80
CA ALA A 123 -7.01 -5.09 -14.08
C ALA A 123 -8.00 -4.68 -15.18
N VAL A 124 -7.59 -3.76 -16.05
CA VAL A 124 -8.32 -3.54 -17.31
C VAL A 124 -8.32 -4.91 -17.96
N VAL A 125 -9.50 -5.44 -18.19
CA VAL A 125 -9.74 -6.75 -18.78
C VAL A 125 -8.98 -6.80 -20.10
N GLU A 126 -7.77 -7.36 -20.09
CA GLU A 126 -7.30 -8.10 -21.25
C GLU A 126 -8.19 -9.35 -21.26
N GLU A 127 -8.88 -9.60 -22.34
CA GLU A 127 -9.92 -10.62 -22.51
C GLU A 127 -9.49 -12.07 -22.18
N ASP A 128 -8.24 -12.28 -21.73
CA ASP A 128 -7.66 -13.54 -21.26
C ASP A 128 -7.23 -13.53 -19.79
N ALA A 129 -7.46 -12.49 -19.02
CA ALA A 129 -7.07 -12.45 -17.60
C ALA A 129 -8.14 -13.11 -16.75
N ASP A 130 -8.00 -14.42 -16.64
CA ASP A 130 -8.31 -15.29 -15.52
C ASP A 130 -9.36 -14.72 -14.55
N ASP A 131 -10.63 -14.98 -14.86
CA ASP A 131 -11.80 -14.73 -14.01
C ASP A 131 -11.75 -15.62 -12.74
N ARG A 132 -10.53 -16.10 -12.38
CA ARG A 132 -10.28 -16.98 -11.25
C ARG A 132 -10.43 -16.22 -9.95
N GLN A 133 -11.49 -16.54 -9.28
CA GLN A 133 -11.65 -16.29 -7.87
C GLN A 133 -10.64 -17.14 -7.09
N PHE A 134 -9.87 -16.50 -6.21
CA PHE A 134 -9.02 -17.19 -5.25
C PHE A 134 -9.83 -17.42 -3.97
N ALA A 135 -9.96 -18.67 -3.54
CA ALA A 135 -10.67 -19.01 -2.33
C ALA A 135 -9.85 -19.95 -1.43
N HIS A 136 -9.89 -19.73 -0.13
CA HIS A 136 -9.31 -20.61 0.88
C HIS A 136 -10.14 -20.53 2.16
N GLY A 137 -10.80 -21.65 2.51
CA GLY A 137 -11.83 -21.62 3.54
C GLY A 137 -12.94 -20.63 3.19
N LYS A 138 -13.20 -19.67 4.09
CA LYS A 138 -14.21 -18.63 3.90
C LYS A 138 -13.65 -17.32 3.35
N LEU A 139 -12.34 -17.26 3.10
CA LEU A 139 -11.65 -16.10 2.51
C LEU A 139 -11.76 -16.20 0.98
N VAL A 140 -12.23 -15.13 0.35
CA VAL A 140 -12.43 -15.03 -1.09
C VAL A 140 -11.79 -13.75 -1.61
N LEU A 141 -11.03 -13.87 -2.70
CA LEU A 141 -10.42 -12.75 -3.42
C LEU A 141 -10.84 -12.79 -4.88
N VAL A 142 -11.30 -11.65 -5.41
CA VAL A 142 -11.69 -11.47 -6.81
C VAL A 142 -10.79 -10.42 -7.44
N PRO A 143 -9.73 -10.82 -8.18
CA PRO A 143 -8.78 -9.86 -8.76
C PRO A 143 -9.41 -8.89 -9.74
N ALA A 144 -10.36 -9.34 -10.54
CA ALA A 144 -11.03 -8.51 -11.56
C ALA A 144 -11.72 -7.27 -10.96
N SER A 145 -12.31 -7.37 -9.77
CA SER A 145 -12.95 -6.26 -9.07
C SER A 145 -12.11 -5.70 -7.91
N HIS A 146 -10.88 -6.21 -7.70
CA HIS A 146 -10.04 -5.89 -6.54
C HIS A 146 -10.77 -6.07 -5.19
N ALA A 147 -11.71 -6.99 -5.14
CA ALA A 147 -12.53 -7.25 -3.98
C ALA A 147 -12.01 -8.42 -3.15
N ALA A 148 -12.10 -8.28 -1.83
CA ALA A 148 -11.80 -9.34 -0.87
C ALA A 148 -12.96 -9.46 0.13
N THR A 149 -13.33 -10.69 0.50
CA THR A 149 -14.37 -10.95 1.49
C THR A 149 -13.98 -12.10 2.39
N PHE A 150 -14.45 -12.08 3.64
CA PHE A 150 -14.43 -13.21 4.55
C PHE A 150 -15.85 -13.47 5.10
N GLU A 151 -16.38 -14.66 4.91
CA GLU A 151 -17.79 -14.98 5.21
C GLU A 151 -18.80 -13.99 4.58
N GLY A 152 -18.50 -13.49 3.38
CA GLY A 152 -19.32 -12.48 2.71
C GLY A 152 -19.14 -11.05 3.25
N LYS A 153 -18.41 -10.84 4.35
CA LYS A 153 -18.09 -9.51 4.86
C LYS A 153 -16.96 -8.88 4.05
N PRO A 154 -17.09 -7.64 3.58
CA PRO A 154 -16.05 -6.98 2.81
C PRO A 154 -14.79 -6.77 3.65
N LEU A 155 -13.63 -6.99 3.03
CA LEU A 155 -12.31 -6.77 3.59
C LEU A 155 -11.61 -5.66 2.82
N THR A 156 -11.39 -4.54 3.48
CA THR A 156 -10.75 -3.36 2.88
C THR A 156 -9.24 -3.51 2.94
N LEU A 157 -8.61 -3.74 1.79
CA LEU A 157 -7.17 -3.94 1.66
C LEU A 157 -6.56 -2.83 0.82
N THR A 158 -5.35 -2.38 1.19
CA THR A 158 -4.55 -1.56 0.28
C THR A 158 -4.09 -2.41 -0.92
N ALA A 159 -3.63 -1.75 -1.99
CA ALA A 159 -3.18 -2.45 -3.20
C ALA A 159 -2.05 -3.46 -2.93
N ILE A 160 -1.13 -3.12 -2.01
CA ILE A 160 -0.04 -4.00 -1.59
C ILE A 160 -0.55 -5.18 -0.76
N GLU A 161 -1.41 -4.93 0.21
CA GLU A 161 -2.00 -5.99 1.03
C GLU A 161 -2.80 -6.99 0.20
N PHE A 162 -3.54 -6.48 -0.80
CA PHE A 162 -4.27 -7.31 -1.75
C PHE A 162 -3.32 -8.18 -2.57
N ALA A 163 -2.21 -7.61 -3.09
CA ALA A 163 -1.22 -8.34 -3.86
C ALA A 163 -0.52 -9.43 -3.01
N ILE A 164 -0.19 -9.12 -1.76
CA ILE A 164 0.38 -10.08 -0.81
C ILE A 164 -0.61 -11.22 -0.56
N LEU A 165 -1.85 -10.91 -0.24
CA LEU A 165 -2.87 -11.92 0.06
C LEU A 165 -3.19 -12.79 -1.16
N LYS A 166 -3.24 -12.20 -2.36
CA LYS A 166 -3.34 -12.94 -3.63
C LYS A 166 -2.18 -13.92 -3.81
N GLY A 167 -0.95 -13.52 -3.47
CA GLY A 167 0.23 -14.38 -3.53
C GLY A 167 0.11 -15.61 -2.62
N PHE A 168 -0.40 -15.46 -1.42
CA PHE A 168 -0.69 -16.56 -0.50
C PHE A 168 -1.79 -17.47 -1.02
N LEU A 169 -2.90 -16.91 -1.49
CA LEU A 169 -4.04 -17.67 -2.00
C LEU A 169 -3.70 -18.44 -3.29
N GLY A 170 -2.75 -17.94 -4.09
CA GLY A 170 -2.24 -18.67 -5.25
C GLY A 170 -1.38 -19.90 -4.89
N ARG A 171 -0.88 -19.97 -3.65
CA ARG A 171 -0.01 -21.07 -3.16
C ARG A 171 -0.33 -21.42 -1.69
N PRO A 172 -1.56 -21.84 -1.36
CA PRO A 172 -2.04 -21.92 0.02
C PRO A 172 -1.28 -22.91 0.91
N GLN A 173 -0.64 -23.91 0.32
CA GLN A 173 0.14 -24.94 1.03
C GLN A 173 1.62 -24.57 1.21
N HIS A 174 2.10 -23.46 0.62
CA HIS A 174 3.52 -23.12 0.64
C HIS A 174 3.83 -22.11 1.74
N VAL A 175 5.04 -22.24 2.29
CA VAL A 175 5.65 -21.19 3.10
C VAL A 175 6.32 -20.22 2.15
N LEU A 176 5.93 -18.95 2.20
CA LEU A 176 6.57 -17.88 1.43
C LEU A 176 7.59 -17.17 2.32
N GLY A 177 8.84 -17.18 1.92
CA GLY A 177 9.88 -16.35 2.54
C GLY A 177 9.59 -14.86 2.32
N ARG A 178 10.23 -13.99 3.11
CA ARG A 178 10.04 -12.53 3.00
C ARG A 178 10.29 -12.03 1.58
N ASP A 179 11.36 -12.49 0.93
CA ASP A 179 11.67 -12.11 -0.45
C ASP A 179 10.58 -12.53 -1.44
N ALA A 180 9.98 -13.72 -1.26
CA ALA A 180 8.90 -14.19 -2.11
C ALA A 180 7.60 -13.38 -1.88
N VAL A 181 7.30 -12.99 -0.64
CA VAL A 181 6.20 -12.08 -0.32
C VAL A 181 6.43 -10.72 -0.97
N MET A 182 7.67 -10.21 -0.91
CA MET A 182 8.05 -8.96 -1.55
C MET A 182 7.96 -9.03 -3.07
N ALA A 183 8.46 -10.10 -3.68
CA ALA A 183 8.39 -10.28 -5.13
C ALA A 183 6.93 -10.32 -5.63
N ASN A 184 6.02 -10.93 -4.87
CA ASN A 184 4.58 -10.88 -5.16
C ASN A 184 4.00 -9.47 -5.00
N ALA A 185 4.49 -8.71 -4.01
CA ALA A 185 4.03 -7.37 -3.71
C ALA A 185 4.66 -6.29 -4.61
N TYR A 186 5.93 -6.39 -4.99
CA TYR A 186 6.69 -5.29 -5.58
C TYR A 186 7.32 -5.57 -6.96
N GLN A 187 7.02 -6.68 -7.65
CA GLN A 187 7.64 -7.03 -8.95
C GLN A 187 9.12 -6.58 -9.09
N SER A 188 9.96 -7.53 -9.09
CA SER A 188 11.40 -7.75 -9.37
C SER A 188 12.48 -6.65 -9.29
N ASN A 189 12.26 -5.36 -9.12
CA ASN A 189 13.35 -4.36 -9.19
C ASN A 189 13.38 -3.31 -8.06
N ILE A 190 12.60 -3.47 -7.00
CA ILE A 190 12.58 -2.52 -5.89
C ILE A 190 13.07 -3.24 -4.63
N HIS A 191 14.25 -2.88 -4.14
CA HIS A 191 14.73 -3.33 -2.84
C HIS A 191 13.92 -2.63 -1.74
N VAL A 192 13.01 -3.39 -1.13
CA VAL A 192 12.25 -2.96 0.06
C VAL A 192 12.79 -3.73 1.26
N SER A 193 12.87 -3.11 2.43
CA SER A 193 13.42 -3.79 3.61
C SER A 193 12.52 -4.93 4.07
N GLU A 194 13.09 -5.99 4.65
CA GLU A 194 12.34 -7.13 5.20
C GLU A 194 11.30 -6.72 6.25
N ARG A 195 11.57 -5.65 7.01
CA ARG A 195 10.65 -5.09 8.02
C ARG A 195 9.35 -4.57 7.43
N THR A 196 9.37 -4.11 6.18
CA THR A 196 8.17 -3.68 5.45
C THR A 196 7.19 -4.84 5.26
N VAL A 197 7.71 -6.05 5.00
CA VAL A 197 6.88 -7.26 4.90
C VAL A 197 6.15 -7.53 6.21
N ASP A 198 6.88 -7.50 7.33
CA ASP A 198 6.30 -7.80 8.65
C ASP A 198 5.18 -6.82 9.00
N SER A 199 5.32 -5.53 8.62
CA SER A 199 4.28 -4.52 8.81
C SER A 199 3.03 -4.80 7.96
N HIS A 200 3.18 -5.11 6.67
CA HIS A 200 2.04 -5.48 5.83
C HIS A 200 1.35 -6.76 6.32
N ILE A 201 2.11 -7.78 6.72
CA ILE A 201 1.53 -9.01 7.30
C ILE A 201 0.75 -8.71 8.57
N ARG A 202 1.24 -7.83 9.45
CA ARG A 202 0.53 -7.39 10.65
C ARG A 202 -0.78 -6.70 10.32
N ASN A 203 -0.76 -5.77 9.37
CA ASN A 203 -1.94 -5.04 8.93
C ASN A 203 -3.00 -5.97 8.32
N ILE A 204 -2.59 -6.90 7.45
CA ILE A 204 -3.49 -7.90 6.87
C ILE A 204 -4.11 -8.75 7.98
N ARG A 205 -3.31 -9.22 8.96
CA ARG A 205 -3.82 -9.98 10.10
C ARG A 205 -4.85 -9.20 10.92
N ALA A 206 -4.57 -7.93 11.21
CA ALA A 206 -5.49 -7.07 11.95
C ALA A 206 -6.82 -6.89 11.22
N LYS A 207 -6.79 -6.66 9.91
CA LYS A 207 -7.99 -6.51 9.07
C LYS A 207 -8.78 -7.81 8.98
N LEU A 208 -8.12 -8.94 8.82
CA LEU A 208 -8.76 -10.27 8.81
C LEU A 208 -9.35 -10.63 10.18
N ALA A 209 -8.65 -10.34 11.27
CA ALA A 209 -9.16 -10.54 12.62
C ALA A 209 -10.42 -9.72 12.90
N ALA A 210 -10.49 -8.48 12.39
CA ALA A 210 -11.66 -7.60 12.53
C ALA A 210 -12.93 -8.17 11.87
N VAL A 211 -12.79 -9.01 10.84
CA VAL A 211 -13.92 -9.69 10.18
C VAL A 211 -14.14 -11.12 10.70
N GLY A 212 -13.33 -11.60 11.66
CA GLY A 212 -13.49 -12.89 12.33
C GLY A 212 -12.46 -13.97 11.94
N CYS A 213 -11.46 -13.66 11.11
CA CYS A 213 -10.39 -14.58 10.73
C CYS A 213 -9.07 -14.23 11.43
N SER A 214 -8.83 -14.76 12.63
CA SER A 214 -7.62 -14.47 13.43
C SER A 214 -6.41 -15.32 13.04
N ASP A 215 -6.60 -16.42 12.33
CA ASP A 215 -5.57 -17.42 11.98
C ASP A 215 -5.19 -17.42 10.49
N ALA A 216 -5.53 -16.36 9.76
CA ALA A 216 -5.38 -16.28 8.31
C ALA A 216 -3.94 -16.42 7.81
N ILE A 217 -2.96 -15.91 8.54
CA ILE A 217 -1.54 -15.98 8.18
C ILE A 217 -0.74 -16.44 9.39
N ALA A 218 -0.08 -17.59 9.28
CA ALA A 218 0.80 -18.13 10.31
C ALA A 218 2.26 -17.76 10.05
N THR A 219 3.03 -17.47 11.10
CA THR A 219 4.49 -17.31 11.00
C THR A 219 5.16 -18.68 11.11
N VAL A 220 6.08 -18.95 10.20
CA VAL A 220 7.00 -20.09 10.28
C VAL A 220 8.36 -19.53 10.66
N HIS A 221 8.75 -19.67 11.92
CA HIS A 221 9.96 -19.08 12.47
C HIS A 221 11.19 -19.46 11.66
N GLY A 222 12.02 -18.47 11.35
CA GLY A 222 13.23 -18.62 10.55
C GLY A 222 13.03 -18.86 9.06
N VAL A 223 11.78 -19.03 8.57
CA VAL A 223 11.48 -19.34 7.16
C VAL A 223 10.61 -18.27 6.50
N GLY A 224 9.49 -17.86 7.11
CA GLY A 224 8.58 -16.90 6.51
C GLY A 224 7.14 -17.04 7.00
N PHE A 225 6.19 -16.97 6.08
CA PHE A 225 4.75 -16.97 6.36
C PHE A 225 4.00 -17.97 5.49
N ARG A 226 2.89 -18.49 5.98
CA ARG A 226 1.99 -19.36 5.23
C ARG A 226 0.54 -18.99 5.50
N LEU A 227 -0.35 -19.35 4.58
CA LEU A 227 -1.78 -19.21 4.80
C LEU A 227 -2.23 -20.17 5.92
N GLY A 228 -3.06 -19.66 6.84
CA GLY A 228 -3.70 -20.43 7.90
C GLY A 228 -5.02 -21.03 7.45
N ARG A 229 -5.88 -21.47 8.37
CA ARG A 229 -7.10 -22.22 8.04
C ARG A 229 -8.27 -21.37 7.55
N CYS A 230 -8.29 -20.07 7.78
CA CYS A 230 -9.35 -19.13 7.35
C CYS A 230 -10.80 -19.64 7.57
N GLY A 231 -11.08 -20.21 8.76
CA GLY A 231 -12.43 -20.61 9.13
C GLY A 231 -12.92 -21.93 8.52
N GLY A 232 -12.01 -22.89 8.36
CA GLY A 232 -12.35 -24.30 8.11
C GLY A 232 -12.52 -25.07 9.38
#